data_b74bab872e85dd96a41132544a355792
#
_entry.id   b74bab872e85dd96a41132544a355792
#
_cell.length_a   1.000
_cell.length_b   1.000
_cell.length_c   1.000
_cell.angle_alpha   90.00
_cell.angle_beta   90.00
_cell.angle_gamma   90.00
#
_symmetry.space_group_name_H-M   'P 1'
#
loop_
_entity.id
_entity.type
_entity.pdbx_description
1 polymer ?
#
loop_
_entity_poly.entity_id
_entity_poly.type
_entity_poly.pdbx_seq_one_letter_code
_entity_poly.pdbx_strand_id
1 'polypeptide(L)'
;NANGGPQVVVLTMESIDGNDLEDFSIETARKWGIGDKDADNGVLILLVMDSRDIRIEVGYGLEGVLNDGKCGRFIRNATDSLSAGDYSEGIKQIYDSVIGELEDPTPDEEDDDDTMVEIMTYVVFFIVLAIVVFITNIKGRGGRGGRGGYHSGGGYYGGGFSGGSSSGGGGFSGGGGSFGGGGASGKF
;
A
#
# COMPACT_ATOMS: atom_id res chain seq x y z
N ASN A 1 -11.74 26.32 8.54
CA ASN A 1 -10.82 26.39 9.69
C ASN A 1 -10.24 27.80 9.82
N ALA A 2 -10.59 28.56 10.86
CA ALA A 2 -10.08 29.90 11.08
C ALA A 2 -8.57 29.97 11.41
N ASN A 3 -7.89 28.81 11.55
CA ASN A 3 -6.51 28.71 12.00
C ASN A 3 -5.59 27.93 11.05
N GLY A 4 -6.04 27.57 9.83
CA GLY A 4 -5.17 26.90 8.84
C GLY A 4 -4.70 25.49 9.20
N GLY A 5 -5.30 24.84 10.21
CA GLY A 5 -4.97 23.46 10.59
C GLY A 5 -5.53 22.41 9.59
N PRO A 6 -5.06 21.15 9.67
CA PRO A 6 -5.54 20.08 8.83
C PRO A 6 -7.06 19.93 8.86
N GLN A 7 -7.64 19.58 7.72
CA GLN A 7 -9.08 19.33 7.60
C GLN A 7 -9.30 17.86 7.21
N VAL A 8 -9.97 17.12 8.10
CA VAL A 8 -10.34 15.71 7.87
C VAL A 8 -11.83 15.63 7.63
N VAL A 9 -12.24 15.02 6.52
CA VAL A 9 -13.63 14.83 6.11
C VAL A 9 -13.91 13.36 5.93
N VAL A 10 -15.04 12.89 6.45
CA VAL A 10 -15.55 11.54 6.23
C VAL A 10 -16.74 11.60 5.29
N LEU A 11 -16.71 10.82 4.22
CA LEU A 11 -17.79 10.65 3.28
C LEU A 11 -18.19 9.18 3.20
N THR A 12 -19.44 8.89 3.47
CA THR A 12 -20.03 7.57 3.21
C THR A 12 -21.07 7.68 2.11
N MET A 13 -21.04 6.75 1.18
CA MET A 13 -22.01 6.71 0.10
C MET A 13 -22.32 5.27 -0.29
N GLU A 14 -23.46 5.10 -0.93
CA GLU A 14 -23.91 3.77 -1.32
C GLU A 14 -23.13 3.27 -2.53
N SER A 15 -22.98 4.10 -3.55
CA SER A 15 -22.28 3.76 -4.80
C SER A 15 -21.54 4.96 -5.37
N ILE A 16 -20.50 4.68 -6.16
CA ILE A 16 -19.80 5.64 -7.02
C ILE A 16 -20.11 5.42 -8.51
N ASP A 17 -21.19 4.69 -8.80
CA ASP A 17 -21.73 4.46 -10.16
C ASP A 17 -20.70 3.92 -11.17
N GLY A 18 -19.76 3.08 -10.68
CA GLY A 18 -18.73 2.45 -11.51
C GLY A 18 -17.55 3.35 -11.86
N ASN A 19 -17.44 4.52 -11.25
CA ASN A 19 -16.25 5.35 -11.34
C ASN A 19 -15.06 4.66 -10.64
N ASP A 20 -13.85 5.02 -11.06
CA ASP A 20 -12.65 4.62 -10.34
C ASP A 20 -12.61 5.26 -8.95
N LEU A 21 -12.23 4.47 -7.93
CA LEU A 21 -12.28 4.90 -6.54
C LEU A 21 -11.30 6.03 -6.24
N GLU A 22 -10.11 5.95 -6.81
CA GLU A 22 -9.05 6.95 -6.63
C GLU A 22 -9.43 8.25 -7.32
N ASP A 23 -9.77 8.19 -8.60
CA ASP A 23 -10.20 9.35 -9.37
C ASP A 23 -11.39 10.05 -8.70
N PHE A 24 -12.37 9.27 -8.24
CA PHE A 24 -13.54 9.79 -7.56
C PHE A 24 -13.19 10.51 -6.25
N SER A 25 -12.27 9.95 -5.45
CA SER A 25 -11.85 10.55 -4.18
C SER A 25 -11.09 11.85 -4.40
N ILE A 26 -10.16 11.88 -5.36
CA ILE A 26 -9.39 13.06 -5.75
C ILE A 26 -10.32 14.19 -6.24
N GLU A 27 -11.22 13.85 -7.18
CA GLU A 27 -12.17 14.84 -7.71
C GLU A 27 -13.09 15.39 -6.62
N THR A 28 -13.57 14.53 -5.71
CA THR A 28 -14.42 14.93 -4.60
C THR A 28 -13.70 15.84 -3.65
N ALA A 29 -12.48 15.48 -3.24
CA ALA A 29 -11.66 16.29 -2.33
C ALA A 29 -11.37 17.68 -2.93
N ARG A 30 -11.00 17.74 -4.19
CA ARG A 30 -10.77 18.98 -4.93
C ARG A 30 -12.05 19.83 -5.08
N LYS A 31 -13.15 19.20 -5.45
CA LYS A 31 -14.44 19.87 -5.68
C LYS A 31 -15.04 20.46 -4.41
N TRP A 32 -14.82 19.77 -3.29
CA TRP A 32 -15.27 20.27 -1.98
C TRP A 32 -14.28 21.25 -1.35
N GLY A 33 -13.07 21.40 -1.94
CA GLY A 33 -12.05 22.29 -1.41
C GLY A 33 -11.59 21.88 -0.02
N ILE A 34 -11.38 20.56 0.20
CA ILE A 34 -10.95 20.03 1.49
C ILE A 34 -9.52 20.50 1.76
N GLY A 35 -9.28 21.05 2.96
CA GLY A 35 -8.01 21.61 3.35
C GLY A 35 -7.78 23.04 2.88
N ASP A 36 -6.65 23.59 3.23
CA ASP A 36 -6.17 24.92 2.79
C ASP A 36 -5.38 24.76 1.48
N LYS A 37 -5.65 25.64 0.52
CA LYS A 37 -5.06 25.56 -0.83
C LYS A 37 -3.55 25.85 -0.87
N ASP A 38 -3.04 26.59 0.13
CA ASP A 38 -1.63 26.95 0.20
C ASP A 38 -0.84 25.95 1.06
N ALA A 39 -1.55 25.22 1.95
CA ALA A 39 -0.96 24.21 2.82
C ALA A 39 -1.20 22.77 2.34
N ASP A 40 -2.12 22.56 1.39
CA ASP A 40 -2.50 21.23 0.85
C ASP A 40 -2.79 20.18 1.95
N ASN A 41 -3.44 20.61 3.04
CA ASN A 41 -3.57 19.88 4.29
C ASN A 41 -4.96 19.26 4.50
N GLY A 42 -5.55 18.77 3.43
CA GLY A 42 -6.82 18.05 3.44
C GLY A 42 -6.67 16.54 3.53
N VAL A 43 -7.62 15.87 4.18
CA VAL A 43 -7.76 14.41 4.18
C VAL A 43 -9.23 14.06 3.93
N LEU A 44 -9.49 13.16 3.00
CA LEU A 44 -10.81 12.57 2.75
C LEU A 44 -10.79 11.08 3.08
N ILE A 45 -11.67 10.65 3.99
CA ILE A 45 -11.95 9.24 4.26
C ILE A 45 -13.25 8.90 3.54
N LEU A 46 -13.16 8.10 2.46
CA LEU A 46 -14.30 7.70 1.62
C LEU A 46 -14.65 6.24 1.87
N LEU A 47 -15.92 5.96 2.20
CA LEU A 47 -16.46 4.62 2.33
C LEU A 47 -17.57 4.41 1.30
N VAL A 48 -17.44 3.39 0.44
CA VAL A 48 -18.43 3.01 -0.58
C VAL A 48 -19.05 1.68 -0.20
N MET A 49 -20.35 1.68 0.05
CA MET A 49 -21.04 0.57 0.72
C MET A 49 -21.30 -0.61 -0.20
N ASP A 50 -21.71 -0.40 -1.44
CA ASP A 50 -22.10 -1.47 -2.38
C ASP A 50 -20.89 -2.28 -2.86
N SER A 51 -19.77 -1.63 -3.09
CA SER A 51 -18.50 -2.26 -3.51
C SER A 51 -17.61 -2.68 -2.34
N ARG A 52 -17.97 -2.25 -1.10
CA ARG A 52 -17.20 -2.46 0.13
C ARG A 52 -15.78 -1.92 0.03
N ASP A 53 -15.65 -0.79 -0.61
CA ASP A 53 -14.38 -0.11 -0.78
C ASP A 53 -14.21 1.02 0.22
N ILE A 54 -12.98 1.21 0.68
CA ILE A 54 -12.57 2.34 1.51
C ILE A 54 -11.32 2.97 0.94
N ARG A 55 -11.23 4.29 1.01
CA ARG A 55 -10.05 5.04 0.63
C ARG A 55 -9.80 6.19 1.59
N ILE A 56 -8.53 6.39 1.93
CA ILE A 56 -8.02 7.59 2.57
C ILE A 56 -7.25 8.35 1.49
N GLU A 57 -7.73 9.52 1.13
CA GLU A 57 -7.07 10.42 0.18
C GLU A 57 -6.41 11.55 0.96
N VAL A 58 -5.14 11.82 0.71
CA VAL A 58 -4.29 12.75 1.46
C VAL A 58 -3.79 13.87 0.55
N GLY A 59 -3.88 15.10 1.02
CA GLY A 59 -3.31 16.26 0.35
C GLY A 59 -1.79 16.30 0.47
N TYR A 60 -1.11 16.84 -0.54
CA TYR A 60 0.36 16.85 -0.65
C TYR A 60 1.09 17.40 0.59
N GLY A 61 0.50 18.36 1.28
CA GLY A 61 1.10 18.95 2.48
C GLY A 61 1.16 18.00 3.68
N LEU A 62 0.43 16.86 3.62
CA LEU A 62 0.35 15.87 4.69
C LEU A 62 1.01 14.53 4.34
N GLU A 63 1.47 14.31 3.10
CA GLU A 63 2.05 13.03 2.66
C GLU A 63 3.29 12.63 3.48
N GLY A 64 4.06 13.59 3.98
CA GLY A 64 5.19 13.35 4.88
C GLY A 64 4.80 12.86 6.28
N VAL A 65 3.54 13.03 6.67
CA VAL A 65 3.00 12.58 7.98
C VAL A 65 2.08 11.39 7.80
N LEU A 66 1.20 11.45 6.79
CA LEU A 66 0.23 10.43 6.42
C LEU A 66 0.61 9.79 5.09
N ASN A 67 1.69 8.99 5.08
CA ASN A 67 2.08 8.26 3.88
C ASN A 67 1.16 7.06 3.59
N ASP A 68 1.31 6.47 2.41
CA ASP A 68 0.47 5.35 1.94
C ASP A 68 0.53 4.14 2.88
N GLY A 69 1.69 3.84 3.44
CA GLY A 69 1.90 2.74 4.39
C GLY A 69 1.08 2.91 5.67
N LYS A 70 1.11 4.12 6.26
CA LYS A 70 0.31 4.47 7.45
C LYS A 70 -1.18 4.41 7.17
N CYS A 71 -1.62 5.02 6.06
CA CYS A 71 -3.02 4.98 5.63
C CYS A 71 -3.50 3.54 5.40
N GLY A 72 -2.69 2.72 4.74
CA GLY A 72 -2.99 1.31 4.54
C GLY A 72 -3.10 0.53 5.86
N ARG A 73 -2.24 0.83 6.85
CA ARG A 73 -2.30 0.23 8.19
C ARG A 73 -3.59 0.64 8.92
N PHE A 74 -4.01 1.90 8.87
CA PHE A 74 -5.25 2.35 9.49
C PHE A 74 -6.47 1.65 8.91
N ILE A 75 -6.52 1.46 7.59
CA ILE A 75 -7.58 0.69 6.92
C ILE A 75 -7.56 -0.77 7.39
N ARG A 76 -6.40 -1.44 7.39
CA ARG A 76 -6.28 -2.83 7.84
C ARG A 76 -6.78 -3.02 9.27
N ASN A 77 -6.43 -2.12 10.18
CA ASN A 77 -6.83 -2.19 11.58
C ASN A 77 -8.36 -2.05 11.76
N ALA A 78 -9.04 -1.34 10.89
CA ALA A 78 -10.49 -1.14 10.93
C ALA A 78 -11.27 -2.19 10.14
N THR A 79 -10.61 -3.01 9.33
CA THR A 79 -11.27 -3.97 8.42
C THR A 79 -12.18 -4.95 9.13
N ASP A 80 -11.82 -5.44 10.30
CA ASP A 80 -12.65 -6.37 11.07
C ASP A 80 -13.99 -5.75 11.49
N SER A 81 -13.97 -4.51 12.00
CA SER A 81 -15.18 -3.77 12.38
C SER A 81 -16.07 -3.48 11.16
N LEU A 82 -15.46 -3.01 10.07
CA LEU A 82 -16.15 -2.73 8.81
C LEU A 82 -16.77 -3.99 8.22
N SER A 83 -16.04 -5.10 8.21
CA SER A 83 -16.50 -6.41 7.71
C SER A 83 -17.64 -6.97 8.52
N ALA A 84 -17.66 -6.72 9.83
CA ALA A 84 -18.75 -7.10 10.73
C ALA A 84 -20.00 -6.23 10.57
N GLY A 85 -19.93 -5.15 9.77
CA GLY A 85 -21.01 -4.19 9.58
C GLY A 85 -21.07 -3.10 10.64
N ASP A 86 -20.09 -3.03 11.54
CA ASP A 86 -19.97 -1.92 12.51
C ASP A 86 -19.19 -0.76 11.86
N TYR A 87 -19.85 -0.14 10.90
CA TYR A 87 -19.27 0.97 10.13
C TYR A 87 -18.91 2.17 11.00
N SER A 88 -19.70 2.42 12.04
CA SER A 88 -19.45 3.53 12.94
C SER A 88 -18.13 3.36 13.70
N GLU A 89 -17.88 2.17 14.21
CA GLU A 89 -16.63 1.85 14.90
C GLU A 89 -15.45 1.83 13.93
N GLY A 90 -15.61 1.18 12.77
CA GLY A 90 -14.54 1.12 11.76
C GLY A 90 -14.11 2.50 11.27
N ILE A 91 -15.07 3.37 10.95
CA ILE A 91 -14.78 4.76 10.54
C ILE A 91 -14.12 5.53 11.69
N LYS A 92 -14.60 5.35 12.93
CA LYS A 92 -14.03 6.00 14.10
C LYS A 92 -12.57 5.58 14.32
N GLN A 93 -12.24 4.30 14.20
CA GLN A 93 -10.88 3.79 14.32
C GLN A 93 -9.92 4.44 13.29
N ILE A 94 -10.36 4.56 12.04
CA ILE A 94 -9.57 5.24 11.00
C ILE A 94 -9.42 6.72 11.31
N TYR A 95 -10.53 7.39 11.65
CA TYR A 95 -10.51 8.82 11.95
C TYR A 95 -9.60 9.13 13.14
N ASP A 96 -9.71 8.39 14.25
CA ASP A 96 -8.88 8.57 15.43
C ASP A 96 -7.39 8.31 15.12
N SER A 97 -7.09 7.31 14.26
CA SER A 97 -5.72 7.03 13.81
C SER A 97 -5.15 8.18 12.97
N VAL A 98 -5.94 8.73 12.05
CA VAL A 98 -5.54 9.88 11.24
C VAL A 98 -5.31 11.11 12.12
N ILE A 99 -6.22 11.41 13.04
CA ILE A 99 -6.06 12.55 13.96
C ILE A 99 -4.86 12.36 14.87
N GLY A 100 -4.67 11.17 15.45
CA GLY A 100 -3.53 10.87 16.31
C GLY A 100 -2.19 11.09 15.59
N GLU A 101 -2.10 10.65 14.33
CA GLU A 101 -0.90 10.85 13.51
C GLU A 101 -0.65 12.31 13.13
N LEU A 102 -1.72 13.09 12.93
CA LEU A 102 -1.61 14.53 12.65
C LEU A 102 -1.20 15.36 13.90
N GLU A 103 -1.54 14.88 15.10
CA GLU A 103 -1.21 15.56 16.35
C GLU A 103 0.17 15.19 16.89
N ASP A 104 0.57 13.92 16.76
CA ASP A 104 1.86 13.37 17.22
C ASP A 104 2.42 12.41 16.15
N PRO A 105 3.11 12.93 15.12
CA PRO A 105 3.62 12.13 14.02
C PRO A 105 4.58 11.03 14.50
N THR A 106 4.25 9.78 14.21
CA THR A 106 5.14 8.66 14.46
C THR A 106 6.22 8.58 13.38
N PRO A 107 7.48 8.19 13.73
CA PRO A 107 8.46 7.88 12.70
C PRO A 107 7.93 6.84 11.73
N ASP A 108 8.32 6.93 10.46
CA ASP A 108 7.97 5.90 9.49
C ASP A 108 8.53 4.56 9.98
N GLU A 109 7.65 3.64 10.36
CA GLU A 109 8.04 2.26 10.53
C GLU A 109 8.32 1.75 9.12
N GLU A 110 9.59 1.44 8.82
CA GLU A 110 9.91 0.66 7.63
C GLU A 110 9.05 -0.60 7.73
N ASP A 111 8.15 -0.80 6.77
CA ASP A 111 7.23 -1.96 6.77
C ASP A 111 8.08 -3.22 6.93
N ASP A 112 7.99 -3.86 8.10
CA ASP A 112 8.71 -5.11 8.44
C ASP A 112 8.28 -6.31 7.56
N ASP A 113 7.43 -6.10 6.57
CA ASP A 113 7.07 -7.11 5.57
C ASP A 113 8.30 -7.60 4.79
N ASP A 114 9.28 -6.71 4.53
CA ASP A 114 10.55 -7.11 3.91
C ASP A 114 11.40 -7.99 4.84
N THR A 115 11.38 -7.75 6.15
CA THR A 115 12.10 -8.59 7.13
C THR A 115 11.51 -9.99 7.23
N MET A 116 10.19 -10.15 7.14
CA MET A 116 9.57 -11.49 7.12
C MET A 116 9.90 -12.25 5.84
N VAL A 117 9.91 -11.57 4.70
CA VAL A 117 10.33 -12.16 3.40
C VAL A 117 11.82 -12.52 3.46
N GLU A 118 12.66 -11.67 4.01
CA GLU A 118 14.09 -11.92 4.17
C GLU A 118 14.35 -13.11 5.10
N ILE A 119 13.71 -13.14 6.27
CA ILE A 119 13.80 -14.27 7.21
C ILE A 119 13.32 -15.57 6.55
N MET A 120 12.18 -15.57 5.86
CA MET A 120 11.68 -16.74 5.15
C MET A 120 12.65 -17.19 4.06
N THR A 121 13.29 -16.27 3.36
CA THR A 121 14.31 -16.57 2.34
C THR A 121 15.54 -17.25 2.98
N TYR A 122 16.03 -16.76 4.11
CA TYR A 122 17.12 -17.41 4.84
C TYR A 122 16.72 -18.79 5.38
N VAL A 123 15.52 -18.94 5.92
CA VAL A 123 15.02 -20.25 6.40
C VAL A 123 14.97 -21.26 5.25
N VAL A 124 14.41 -20.90 4.10
CA VAL A 124 14.38 -21.77 2.90
C VAL A 124 15.81 -22.09 2.44
N PHE A 125 16.70 -21.12 2.39
CA PHE A 125 18.10 -21.33 2.01
C PHE A 125 18.80 -22.33 2.94
N PHE A 126 18.65 -22.20 4.25
CA PHE A 126 19.27 -23.11 5.22
C PHE A 126 18.64 -24.51 5.16
N ILE A 127 17.34 -24.64 4.89
CA ILE A 127 16.69 -25.94 4.68
C ILE A 127 17.28 -26.63 3.44
N VAL A 128 17.40 -25.90 2.33
CA VAL A 128 17.99 -26.44 1.08
C VAL A 128 19.45 -26.83 1.31
N LEU A 129 20.23 -26.00 2.00
CA LEU A 129 21.61 -26.29 2.33
C LEU A 129 21.71 -27.56 3.21
N ALA A 130 20.87 -27.71 4.22
CA ALA A 130 20.84 -28.91 5.08
C ALA A 130 20.50 -30.16 4.28
N ILE A 131 19.54 -30.07 3.32
CA ILE A 131 19.19 -31.20 2.43
C ILE A 131 20.38 -31.57 1.54
N VAL A 132 21.07 -30.58 0.95
CA VAL A 132 22.25 -30.82 0.11
C VAL A 132 23.37 -31.49 0.93
N VAL A 133 23.67 -30.98 2.13
CA VAL A 133 24.65 -31.58 3.03
C VAL A 133 24.24 -33.01 3.41
N PHE A 134 22.97 -33.23 3.71
CA PHE A 134 22.45 -34.57 4.04
C PHE A 134 22.61 -35.55 2.87
N ILE A 135 22.26 -35.14 1.65
CA ILE A 135 22.40 -35.95 0.44
C ILE A 135 23.87 -36.25 0.13
N THR A 136 24.76 -35.27 0.29
CA THR A 136 26.21 -35.46 0.07
C THR A 136 26.83 -36.39 1.09
N ASN A 137 26.40 -36.34 2.36
CA ASN A 137 26.86 -37.25 3.40
C ASN A 137 26.33 -38.69 3.20
N ILE A 138 25.13 -38.86 2.65
CA ILE A 138 24.61 -40.19 2.30
C ILE A 138 25.37 -40.77 1.10
N LYS A 139 25.73 -39.95 0.09
CA LYS A 139 26.51 -40.39 -1.08
C LYS A 139 27.99 -40.74 -0.77
N GLY A 140 28.51 -40.23 0.37
CA GLY A 140 29.90 -40.53 0.81
C GLY A 140 30.07 -41.95 1.35
N ARG A 141 29.06 -42.79 1.41
CA ARG A 141 29.12 -44.15 1.97
C ARG A 141 28.91 -45.30 0.98
N GLY A 142 29.15 -45.07 -0.30
CA GLY A 142 29.00 -46.11 -1.34
C GLY A 142 29.92 -45.94 -2.53
N GLY A 143 31.04 -46.68 -2.55
CA GLY A 143 31.66 -47.39 -3.70
C GLY A 143 31.98 -46.65 -4.99
N ARG A 144 33.24 -46.31 -5.19
CA ARG A 144 34.10 -46.62 -6.32
C ARG A 144 33.43 -47.09 -7.63
N GLY A 145 33.60 -46.30 -8.71
CA GLY A 145 33.66 -46.86 -10.07
C GLY A 145 32.91 -46.09 -11.16
N GLY A 146 33.66 -45.66 -12.21
CA GLY A 146 33.09 -45.51 -13.54
C GLY A 146 33.01 -44.09 -14.13
N ARG A 147 34.07 -43.61 -14.66
CA ARG A 147 34.45 -43.10 -15.98
C ARG A 147 33.32 -42.85 -17.01
N GLY A 148 33.28 -41.60 -17.54
CA GLY A 148 32.91 -41.39 -18.95
C GLY A 148 31.89 -40.35 -19.29
N GLY A 149 32.28 -39.35 -20.09
CA GLY A 149 31.47 -38.92 -21.22
C GLY A 149 30.92 -37.48 -21.21
N TYR A 150 31.58 -36.68 -22.02
CA TYR A 150 31.29 -35.40 -22.66
C TYR A 150 29.86 -35.15 -23.12
N HIS A 151 29.40 -33.86 -23.11
CA HIS A 151 29.00 -32.97 -24.23
C HIS A 151 28.14 -31.81 -23.62
N SER A 152 28.56 -30.55 -23.75
CA SER A 152 28.41 -29.55 -24.81
C SER A 152 26.99 -29.22 -25.25
N GLY A 153 26.65 -27.91 -25.13
CA GLY A 153 25.54 -27.21 -25.77
C GLY A 153 24.82 -26.31 -24.75
N GLY A 154 24.92 -25.00 -24.70
CA GLY A 154 24.71 -24.02 -25.74
C GLY A 154 23.26 -23.59 -25.79
N GLY A 155 22.95 -22.39 -25.30
CA GLY A 155 21.60 -21.84 -25.48
C GLY A 155 21.38 -20.52 -24.73
N TYR A 156 21.69 -19.44 -25.39
CA TYR A 156 21.30 -18.08 -25.03
C TYR A 156 19.79 -17.89 -25.23
N TYR A 157 19.09 -17.20 -24.34
CA TYR A 157 18.02 -16.32 -24.76
C TYR A 157 17.90 -15.16 -23.76
N GLY A 158 18.16 -13.97 -24.29
CA GLY A 158 17.81 -12.70 -23.68
C GLY A 158 16.34 -12.38 -23.93
N GLY A 159 15.79 -11.59 -23.06
CA GLY A 159 14.45 -11.03 -23.20
C GLY A 159 14.32 -9.86 -22.25
N GLY A 160 14.70 -8.67 -22.72
CA GLY A 160 14.41 -7.44 -22.02
C GLY A 160 12.96 -7.05 -22.23
N PHE A 161 12.30 -6.63 -21.17
CA PHE A 161 11.06 -5.89 -21.25
C PHE A 161 11.23 -4.52 -20.61
N SER A 162 11.29 -3.52 -21.46
CA SER A 162 11.11 -2.12 -21.08
C SER A 162 9.62 -1.83 -21.09
N GLY A 163 9.07 -1.53 -19.93
CA GLY A 163 7.74 -0.97 -19.80
C GLY A 163 7.85 0.53 -19.60
N GLY A 164 7.50 1.29 -20.61
CA GLY A 164 7.36 2.73 -20.51
C GLY A 164 6.03 3.09 -19.89
N SER A 165 6.06 3.88 -18.83
CA SER A 165 4.90 4.55 -18.29
C SER A 165 4.88 5.98 -18.77
N SER A 166 3.88 6.35 -19.51
CA SER A 166 3.54 7.72 -19.86
C SER A 166 2.27 8.09 -19.09
N SER A 167 2.39 8.94 -18.10
CA SER A 167 1.24 9.60 -17.52
C SER A 167 1.28 11.07 -17.86
N GLY A 168 0.40 11.48 -18.73
CA GLY A 168 0.07 12.87 -18.94
C GLY A 168 -1.16 13.21 -18.10
N GLY A 169 -0.98 13.89 -16.99
CA GLY A 169 -2.06 14.43 -16.20
C GLY A 169 -2.21 15.92 -16.46
N GLY A 170 -3.34 16.33 -17.07
CA GLY A 170 -3.71 17.73 -17.21
C GLY A 170 -4.26 18.27 -15.89
N GLY A 171 -3.62 19.30 -15.36
CA GLY A 171 -4.05 19.97 -14.14
C GLY A 171 -5.38 20.71 -14.28
N PHE A 172 -6.26 20.52 -13.31
CA PHE A 172 -7.45 21.32 -13.10
C PHE A 172 -7.24 22.21 -11.88
N SER A 173 -7.38 23.52 -12.06
CA SER A 173 -7.21 24.50 -10.98
C SER A 173 -8.58 24.79 -10.34
N GLY A 174 -8.88 24.10 -9.27
CA GLY A 174 -9.98 24.44 -8.37
C GLY A 174 -9.39 24.93 -7.03
N GLY A 175 -10.07 25.89 -6.39
CA GLY A 175 -9.56 26.61 -5.22
C GLY A 175 -9.61 25.81 -3.91
N GLY A 176 -9.10 24.60 -3.88
CA GLY A 176 -8.88 23.73 -2.74
C GLY A 176 -7.47 23.17 -2.77
N GLY A 177 -7.06 22.45 -1.72
CA GLY A 177 -5.75 21.79 -1.64
C GLY A 177 -5.49 20.88 -2.82
N SER A 178 -4.22 20.68 -3.16
CA SER A 178 -3.78 19.77 -4.20
C SER A 178 -3.78 18.34 -3.66
N PHE A 179 -4.45 17.45 -4.38
CA PHE A 179 -4.46 16.02 -4.13
C PHE A 179 -3.85 15.31 -5.32
N GLY A 180 -2.99 14.36 -5.12
CA GLY A 180 -2.25 13.69 -6.19
C GLY A 180 -2.32 12.18 -6.18
N GLY A 181 -3.26 11.63 -5.40
CA GLY A 181 -3.39 10.19 -5.22
C GLY A 181 -2.58 9.62 -4.07
N GLY A 182 -2.00 10.47 -3.21
CA GLY A 182 -1.43 10.03 -1.93
C GLY A 182 -2.52 9.45 -1.03
N GLY A 183 -2.18 8.41 -0.26
CA GLY A 183 -3.11 7.70 0.61
C GLY A 183 -3.20 6.20 0.31
N ALA A 184 -4.26 5.55 0.74
CA ALA A 184 -4.42 4.12 0.54
C ALA A 184 -5.88 3.72 0.31
N SER A 185 -6.07 2.59 -0.39
CA SER A 185 -7.36 1.96 -0.60
C SER A 185 -7.39 0.57 0.00
N GLY A 186 -8.57 0.09 0.36
CA GLY A 186 -8.82 -1.27 0.85
C GLY A 186 -10.24 -1.73 0.60
N LYS A 187 -10.47 -3.01 0.87
CA LYS A 187 -11.80 -3.64 0.89
C LYS A 187 -12.10 -4.19 2.28
N PHE A 188 -13.36 -4.25 2.61
CA PHE A 188 -13.85 -4.77 3.90
C PHE A 188 -15.02 -5.75 3.76
#